data_042037e9198f537055a6681f0675d2ed
#
_entry.id   042037e9198f537055a6681f0675d2ed
#
_cell.length_a   1.000
_cell.length_b   1.000
_cell.length_c   1.000
_cell.angle_alpha   90.00
_cell.angle_beta   90.00
_cell.angle_gamma   90.00
#
_symmetry.space_group_name_H-M   'P 1'
#
loop_
_entity.id
_entity.type
_entity.pdbx_description
1 polymer ?
#
loop_
_entity_poly.entity_id
_entity_poly.type
_entity_poly.pdbx_seq_one_letter_code
_entity_poly.pdbx_strand_id
1 'polypeptide(L)'
;MNKPRLLKPDEISCRVQQVTDSNGAIILLYKDARVDMNLLDETYGESNWQREHTSIDGNLFCTIKVWDKDKNQWVSKQDVGVESNTEATKGEASDAFKRAGFNWGIGRELYTGPFIFVQLEQGEYQTGMNGKQQASFRFGLSVKEITYNENREIKTLVLVDKQGRERFTHGKGKSKPIPEIKETPAAVKEPAKITMTVLPEELAQRKREVAALQKDYNISAEKLKTITTEMGVKKLNEMTTQEYADFLLGLENRVQ
;
A
#
# COMPACT_ATOMS: atom_id res chain seq x y z
N MET A 1 9.15 26.76 9.53
CA MET A 1 9.73 25.43 9.15
C MET A 1 9.73 25.26 7.65
N ASN A 2 10.83 24.84 7.04
CA ASN A 2 10.95 24.63 5.60
C ASN A 2 10.14 23.41 5.15
N LYS A 3 9.69 23.43 3.88
CA LYS A 3 8.97 22.29 3.27
C LYS A 3 9.93 21.53 2.36
N PRO A 4 10.00 20.20 2.44
CA PRO A 4 10.82 19.40 1.52
C PRO A 4 10.45 19.68 0.06
N ARG A 5 11.46 19.68 -0.83
CA ARG A 5 11.21 19.76 -2.27
C ARG A 5 10.47 18.53 -2.78
N LEU A 6 10.00 18.60 -4.01
CA LEU A 6 9.44 17.46 -4.72
C LEU A 6 10.55 16.52 -5.23
N LEU A 7 10.18 15.26 -5.45
CA LEU A 7 11.10 14.21 -5.91
C LEU A 7 11.58 14.48 -7.35
N LYS A 8 12.85 14.17 -7.61
CA LYS A 8 13.44 14.15 -8.95
C LYS A 8 13.18 12.80 -9.63
N PRO A 9 13.32 12.72 -10.99
CA PRO A 9 13.12 11.48 -11.72
C PRO A 9 13.94 10.29 -11.21
N ASP A 10 15.20 10.52 -10.85
CA ASP A 10 16.17 9.53 -10.35
C ASP A 10 15.91 9.07 -8.91
N GLU A 11 15.07 9.78 -8.17
CA GLU A 11 14.62 9.43 -6.82
C GLU A 11 13.35 8.56 -6.80
N ILE A 12 12.76 8.35 -7.98
CA ILE A 12 11.50 7.59 -8.13
C ILE A 12 11.77 6.29 -8.87
N SER A 13 11.38 5.21 -8.25
CA SER A 13 11.45 3.87 -8.82
C SER A 13 10.08 3.38 -9.27
N CYS A 14 10.07 2.46 -10.23
CA CYS A 14 8.87 1.80 -10.74
C CYS A 14 8.86 0.34 -10.32
N ARG A 15 7.72 -0.18 -9.87
CA ARG A 15 7.54 -1.62 -9.64
C ARG A 15 6.25 -2.11 -10.27
N VAL A 16 6.27 -3.34 -10.76
CA VAL A 16 5.05 -4.01 -11.19
C VAL A 16 4.25 -4.39 -9.94
N GLN A 17 3.02 -3.91 -9.86
CA GLN A 17 2.07 -4.32 -8.85
C GLN A 17 1.40 -5.64 -9.24
N GLN A 18 0.98 -5.71 -10.50
CA GLN A 18 0.26 -6.85 -11.05
C GLN A 18 0.49 -6.95 -12.55
N VAL A 19 0.53 -8.16 -13.06
CA VAL A 19 0.40 -8.44 -14.50
C VAL A 19 -0.99 -9.00 -14.73
N THR A 20 -1.71 -8.44 -15.71
CA THR A 20 -3.07 -8.85 -16.07
C THR A 20 -3.05 -10.05 -17.02
N ASP A 21 -4.18 -10.73 -17.17
CA ASP A 21 -4.33 -11.87 -18.10
C ASP A 21 -4.11 -11.46 -19.57
N SER A 22 -4.27 -10.17 -19.89
CA SER A 22 -3.96 -9.60 -21.21
C SER A 22 -2.49 -9.20 -21.38
N ASN A 23 -1.59 -9.65 -20.51
CA ASN A 23 -0.17 -9.31 -20.47
C ASN A 23 0.11 -7.81 -20.33
N GLY A 24 -0.76 -7.08 -19.64
CA GLY A 24 -0.53 -5.69 -19.24
C GLY A 24 0.00 -5.62 -17.82
N ALA A 25 0.94 -4.72 -17.57
CA ALA A 25 1.49 -4.47 -16.23
C ALA A 25 0.91 -3.19 -15.61
N ILE A 26 0.37 -3.32 -14.40
CA ILE A 26 0.02 -2.18 -13.54
C ILE A 26 1.29 -1.78 -12.78
N ILE A 27 1.67 -0.52 -12.90
CA ILE A 27 2.93 0.00 -12.34
C ILE A 27 2.63 0.95 -11.18
N LEU A 28 3.38 0.78 -10.10
CA LEU A 28 3.41 1.72 -8.98
C LEU A 28 4.73 2.49 -8.97
N LEU A 29 4.63 3.77 -8.69
CA LEU A 29 5.76 4.62 -8.36
C LEU A 29 6.06 4.52 -6.86
N TYR A 30 7.33 4.43 -6.51
CA TYR A 30 7.75 4.41 -5.11
C TYR A 30 9.13 5.06 -4.93
N LYS A 31 9.52 5.34 -3.72
CA LYS A 31 10.84 5.86 -3.36
C LYS A 31 11.55 4.96 -2.36
N ASP A 32 12.86 4.94 -2.41
CA ASP A 32 13.71 4.27 -1.41
C ASP A 32 13.76 5.13 -0.12
N ALA A 33 13.94 4.50 1.04
CA ALA A 33 14.06 5.18 2.33
C ALA A 33 15.29 6.13 2.40
N ARG A 34 16.33 5.90 1.60
CA ARG A 34 17.46 6.80 1.49
C ARG A 34 17.11 8.15 0.90
N VAL A 35 16.11 8.20 0.03
CA VAL A 35 15.56 9.46 -0.49
C VAL A 35 14.94 10.28 0.63
N ASP A 36 14.23 9.64 1.56
CA ASP A 36 13.69 10.33 2.74
C ASP A 36 14.80 10.92 3.61
N MET A 37 15.88 10.16 3.87
CA MET A 37 17.03 10.65 4.64
C MET A 37 17.68 11.86 3.96
N ASN A 38 17.99 11.75 2.67
CA ASN A 38 18.62 12.85 1.92
C ASN A 38 17.75 14.11 1.91
N LEU A 39 16.43 13.97 1.79
CA LEU A 39 15.51 15.12 1.81
C LEU A 39 15.37 15.74 3.22
N LEU A 40 15.44 14.93 4.28
CA LEU A 40 15.47 15.43 5.65
C LEU A 40 16.77 16.20 5.90
N ASP A 41 17.92 15.66 5.47
CA ASP A 41 19.23 16.34 5.57
C ASP A 41 19.25 17.64 4.78
N GLU A 42 18.78 17.62 3.52
CA GLU A 42 18.71 18.79 2.64
C GLU A 42 17.80 19.89 3.20
N THR A 43 16.65 19.50 3.78
CA THR A 43 15.61 20.45 4.19
C THR A 43 15.89 21.05 5.57
N TYR A 44 16.37 20.25 6.51
CA TYR A 44 16.47 20.61 7.92
C TYR A 44 17.93 20.66 8.41
N GLY A 45 18.86 19.99 7.72
CA GLY A 45 20.25 19.79 8.13
C GLY A 45 20.42 18.49 8.92
N GLU A 46 21.51 17.80 8.70
CA GLU A 46 21.82 16.46 9.24
C GLU A 46 21.67 16.35 10.77
N SER A 47 21.96 17.42 11.50
CA SER A 47 21.90 17.45 12.99
C SER A 47 20.55 17.90 13.54
N ASN A 48 19.60 18.33 12.69
CA ASN A 48 18.36 18.95 13.12
C ASN A 48 17.14 18.04 12.95
N TRP A 49 17.36 16.75 12.67
CA TRP A 49 16.30 15.76 12.67
C TRP A 49 16.77 14.45 13.33
N GLN A 50 15.83 13.69 13.83
CA GLN A 50 16.05 12.42 14.49
C GLN A 50 14.97 11.44 14.12
N ARG A 51 15.26 10.14 14.11
CA ARG A 51 14.27 9.08 13.99
C ARG A 51 14.36 8.11 15.15
N GLU A 52 13.22 7.61 15.55
CA GLU A 52 13.08 6.60 16.59
C GLU A 52 12.06 5.57 16.17
N HIS A 53 12.33 4.30 16.43
CA HIS A 53 11.36 3.23 16.22
C HIS A 53 10.90 2.70 17.58
N THR A 54 9.58 2.57 17.74
CA THR A 54 8.95 2.10 18.98
C THR A 54 7.90 1.05 18.62
N SER A 55 7.90 -0.08 19.32
CA SER A 55 6.83 -1.08 19.20
C SER A 55 5.65 -0.68 20.08
N ILE A 56 4.46 -0.59 19.53
CA ILE A 56 3.20 -0.30 20.23
C ILE A 56 2.19 -1.36 19.81
N ASP A 57 1.71 -2.15 20.75
CA ASP A 57 0.74 -3.24 20.52
C ASP A 57 1.16 -4.19 19.40
N GLY A 58 2.46 -4.53 19.36
CA GLY A 58 3.02 -5.44 18.37
C GLY A 58 3.31 -4.82 16.99
N ASN A 59 2.97 -3.55 16.76
CA ASN A 59 3.24 -2.83 15.52
C ASN A 59 4.45 -1.91 15.68
N LEU A 60 5.27 -1.82 14.64
CA LEU A 60 6.45 -0.96 14.64
C LEU A 60 6.09 0.44 14.12
N PHE A 61 6.23 1.42 14.99
CA PHE A 61 6.08 2.84 14.66
C PHE A 61 7.44 3.50 14.42
N CYS A 62 7.48 4.46 13.50
CA CYS A 62 8.61 5.35 13.34
C CYS A 62 8.20 6.79 13.66
N THR A 63 8.91 7.43 14.56
CA THR A 63 8.79 8.86 14.86
C THR A 63 9.93 9.61 14.21
N ILE A 64 9.63 10.59 13.37
CA ILE A 64 10.60 11.58 12.87
C ILE A 64 10.38 12.86 13.66
N LYS A 65 11.46 13.34 14.29
CA LYS A 65 11.53 14.60 15.03
C LYS A 65 12.35 15.60 14.24
N VAL A 66 11.89 16.84 14.13
CA VAL A 66 12.61 17.95 13.48
C VAL A 66 12.67 19.11 14.44
N TRP A 67 13.84 19.75 14.56
CA TRP A 67 14.03 20.93 15.37
C TRP A 67 13.40 22.17 14.72
N ASP A 68 12.42 22.76 15.39
CA ASP A 68 11.81 24.01 14.97
C ASP A 68 12.52 25.19 15.66
N LYS A 69 13.35 25.92 14.89
CA LYS A 69 14.13 27.07 15.40
C LYS A 69 13.22 28.22 15.86
N ASP A 70 12.09 28.41 15.19
CA ASP A 70 11.18 29.52 15.51
C ASP A 70 10.45 29.27 16.84
N LYS A 71 10.15 28.02 17.13
CA LYS A 71 9.46 27.59 18.34
C LYS A 71 10.43 27.11 19.45
N ASN A 72 11.71 26.97 19.12
CA ASN A 72 12.77 26.44 19.99
C ASN A 72 12.38 25.09 20.63
N GLN A 73 11.86 24.17 19.81
CA GLN A 73 11.40 22.85 20.27
C GLN A 73 11.49 21.78 19.18
N TRP A 74 11.52 20.53 19.60
CA TRP A 74 11.34 19.39 18.71
C TRP A 74 9.86 19.23 18.33
N VAL A 75 9.58 19.13 17.04
CA VAL A 75 8.25 18.76 16.52
C VAL A 75 8.36 17.34 15.99
N SER A 76 7.43 16.47 16.38
CA SER A 76 7.43 15.06 16.02
C SER A 76 6.20 14.69 15.22
N LYS A 77 6.39 13.75 14.27
CA LYS A 77 5.32 13.07 13.53
C LYS A 77 5.65 11.60 13.44
N GLN A 78 4.64 10.76 13.61
CA GLN A 78 4.77 9.32 13.71
C GLN A 78 3.86 8.61 12.71
N ASP A 79 4.27 7.44 12.25
CA ASP A 79 3.42 6.52 11.49
C ASP A 79 3.86 5.07 11.72
N VAL A 80 2.96 4.14 11.41
CA VAL A 80 3.14 2.70 11.58
C VAL A 80 3.67 2.06 10.30
N GLY A 81 4.56 1.07 10.43
CA GLY A 81 4.99 0.22 9.34
C GLY A 81 4.09 -0.98 9.13
N VAL A 82 4.19 -1.58 7.96
CA VAL A 82 3.56 -2.85 7.63
C VAL A 82 4.66 -3.85 7.27
N GLU A 83 4.58 -5.06 7.79
CA GLU A 83 5.53 -6.13 7.49
C GLU A 83 5.59 -6.42 5.98
N SER A 84 6.81 -6.66 5.48
CA SER A 84 7.00 -7.10 4.10
C SER A 84 7.06 -8.64 4.05
N ASN A 85 6.57 -9.21 2.95
CA ASN A 85 6.54 -10.66 2.75
C ASN A 85 7.92 -11.32 2.60
N THR A 86 9.01 -10.55 2.44
CA THR A 86 10.35 -11.09 2.12
C THR A 86 11.40 -10.88 3.21
N GLU A 87 11.35 -9.75 3.93
CA GLU A 87 12.23 -9.43 5.06
C GLU A 87 11.39 -8.65 6.08
N ALA A 88 10.60 -9.37 6.89
CA ALA A 88 9.55 -8.79 7.74
C ALA A 88 10.06 -7.59 8.56
N THR A 89 11.02 -7.78 9.46
CA THR A 89 11.48 -6.74 10.39
C THR A 89 12.16 -5.54 9.71
N LYS A 90 13.02 -5.79 8.71
CA LYS A 90 13.73 -4.72 7.99
C LYS A 90 12.79 -3.96 7.06
N GLY A 91 11.86 -4.69 6.43
CA GLY A 91 10.81 -4.13 5.57
C GLY A 91 9.88 -3.23 6.36
N GLU A 92 9.42 -3.68 7.52
CA GLU A 92 8.53 -2.95 8.42
C GLU A 92 9.18 -1.63 8.92
N ALA A 93 10.43 -1.68 9.40
CA ALA A 93 11.15 -0.48 9.85
C ALA A 93 11.34 0.56 8.73
N SER A 94 11.68 0.09 7.52
CA SER A 94 11.80 0.94 6.34
C SER A 94 10.46 1.52 5.89
N ASP A 95 9.38 0.76 5.99
CA ASP A 95 8.04 1.21 5.66
C ASP A 95 7.55 2.25 6.68
N ALA A 96 7.67 1.98 7.98
CA ALA A 96 7.35 2.92 9.04
C ALA A 96 8.07 4.27 8.87
N PHE A 97 9.36 4.24 8.51
CA PHE A 97 10.13 5.46 8.28
C PHE A 97 9.64 6.23 7.05
N LYS A 98 9.40 5.58 5.92
CA LYS A 98 8.85 6.22 4.71
C LYS A 98 7.48 6.84 4.95
N ARG A 99 6.62 6.16 5.73
CA ARG A 99 5.30 6.67 6.12
C ARG A 99 5.39 7.87 7.06
N ALA A 100 6.30 7.83 8.04
CA ALA A 100 6.58 8.99 8.88
C ALA A 100 7.13 10.17 8.05
N GLY A 101 7.99 9.93 7.06
CA GLY A 101 8.46 10.92 6.09
C GLY A 101 7.33 11.53 5.26
N PHE A 102 6.33 10.74 4.89
CA PHE A 102 5.13 11.21 4.23
C PHE A 102 4.37 12.25 5.08
N ASN A 103 4.34 12.09 6.40
CA ASN A 103 3.75 13.06 7.31
C ASN A 103 4.51 14.40 7.30
N TRP A 104 5.79 14.41 6.95
CA TRP A 104 6.62 15.61 6.74
C TRP A 104 6.51 16.18 5.31
N GLY A 105 5.74 15.55 4.44
CA GLY A 105 5.50 15.98 3.06
C GLY A 105 6.48 15.44 2.04
N ILE A 106 7.22 14.39 2.36
CA ILE A 106 8.17 13.74 1.45
C ILE A 106 7.44 12.64 0.66
N GLY A 107 7.42 12.75 -0.66
CA GLY A 107 6.86 11.73 -1.57
C GLY A 107 5.34 11.69 -1.64
N ARG A 108 4.60 12.66 -1.07
CA ARG A 108 3.13 12.75 -1.18
C ARG A 108 2.67 12.86 -2.62
N GLU A 109 3.45 13.49 -3.47
CA GLU A 109 3.19 13.67 -4.88
C GLU A 109 3.02 12.33 -5.63
N LEU A 110 3.64 11.26 -5.18
CA LEU A 110 3.51 9.95 -5.81
C LEU A 110 2.07 9.39 -5.76
N TYR A 111 1.27 9.82 -4.79
CA TYR A 111 -0.14 9.44 -4.67
C TYR A 111 -1.07 10.24 -5.59
N THR A 112 -0.55 11.27 -6.27
CA THR A 112 -1.28 12.05 -7.28
C THR A 112 -1.04 11.54 -8.69
N GLY A 113 -0.27 10.44 -8.82
CA GLY A 113 0.07 9.83 -10.11
C GLY A 113 -1.15 9.29 -10.85
N PRO A 114 -1.11 9.29 -12.18
CA PRO A 114 -2.14 8.64 -12.99
C PRO A 114 -2.10 7.12 -12.78
N PHE A 115 -3.18 6.43 -13.16
CA PHE A 115 -3.14 4.99 -13.32
C PHE A 115 -2.15 4.63 -14.43
N ILE A 116 -1.12 3.85 -14.10
CA ILE A 116 -0.05 3.51 -15.03
C ILE A 116 -0.23 2.06 -15.49
N PHE A 117 -0.58 1.92 -16.76
CA PHE A 117 -0.71 0.62 -17.41
C PHE A 117 0.26 0.56 -18.61
N VAL A 118 1.03 -0.51 -18.70
CA VAL A 118 2.01 -0.75 -19.77
C VAL A 118 1.79 -2.13 -20.36
N GLN A 119 1.51 -2.19 -21.67
CA GLN A 119 1.43 -3.46 -22.37
C GLN A 119 2.81 -4.09 -22.45
N LEU A 120 2.95 -5.35 -21.98
CA LEU A 120 4.18 -6.11 -22.02
C LEU A 120 4.39 -6.74 -23.38
N GLU A 121 5.64 -6.74 -23.85
CA GLU A 121 6.06 -7.39 -25.09
C GLU A 121 6.46 -8.86 -24.82
N GLN A 122 6.59 -9.66 -25.88
CA GLN A 122 7.04 -11.03 -25.76
C GLN A 122 8.42 -11.10 -25.07
N GLY A 123 8.55 -11.93 -24.03
CA GLY A 123 9.76 -12.05 -23.23
C GLY A 123 9.83 -11.10 -22.04
N GLU A 124 8.92 -10.13 -21.91
CA GLU A 124 8.80 -9.26 -20.75
C GLU A 124 7.88 -9.84 -19.66
N TYR A 125 7.18 -10.92 -19.95
CA TYR A 125 6.34 -11.65 -18.99
C TYR A 125 6.60 -13.16 -19.07
N GLN A 126 6.22 -13.86 -18.02
CA GLN A 126 6.33 -15.31 -17.88
C GLN A 126 5.20 -15.83 -16.99
N THR A 127 4.81 -17.08 -17.19
CA THR A 127 3.86 -17.74 -16.30
C THR A 127 4.59 -18.23 -15.04
N GLY A 128 4.17 -17.74 -13.87
CA GLY A 128 4.71 -18.19 -12.59
C GLY A 128 4.24 -19.60 -12.22
N MET A 129 4.85 -20.18 -11.19
CA MET A 129 4.50 -21.53 -10.70
C MET A 129 3.04 -21.68 -10.25
N ASN A 130 2.40 -20.57 -9.87
CA ASN A 130 0.97 -20.52 -9.49
C ASN A 130 0.01 -20.34 -10.69
N GLY A 131 0.51 -20.43 -11.91
CA GLY A 131 -0.26 -20.21 -13.15
C GLY A 131 -0.56 -18.74 -13.48
N LYS A 132 -0.18 -17.79 -12.63
CA LYS A 132 -0.41 -16.37 -12.85
C LYS A 132 0.72 -15.76 -13.68
N GLN A 133 0.37 -14.79 -14.53
CA GLN A 133 1.35 -14.01 -15.27
C GLN A 133 2.16 -13.11 -14.32
N GLN A 134 3.46 -13.07 -14.57
CA GLN A 134 4.42 -12.25 -13.81
C GLN A 134 5.34 -11.54 -14.80
N ALA A 135 5.82 -10.34 -14.39
CA ALA A 135 6.85 -9.67 -15.16
C ALA A 135 8.17 -10.45 -15.08
N SER A 136 8.84 -10.59 -16.22
CA SER A 136 10.16 -11.22 -16.27
C SER A 136 11.23 -10.24 -15.78
N PHE A 137 12.43 -10.76 -15.41
CA PHE A 137 13.56 -9.92 -15.02
C PHE A 137 14.06 -9.00 -16.16
N ARG A 138 13.65 -9.24 -17.39
CA ARG A 138 13.97 -8.39 -18.54
C ARG A 138 13.18 -7.11 -18.56
N PHE A 139 11.96 -7.11 -18.00
CA PHE A 139 11.14 -5.92 -17.88
C PHE A 139 11.61 -5.03 -16.72
N GLY A 140 11.61 -3.74 -16.96
CA GLY A 140 11.92 -2.73 -15.95
C GLY A 140 11.69 -1.36 -16.55
N LEU A 141 11.18 -0.45 -15.73
CA LEU A 141 10.91 0.94 -16.11
C LEU A 141 11.66 1.89 -15.21
N SER A 142 12.00 3.05 -15.76
CA SER A 142 12.53 4.19 -15.03
C SER A 142 11.78 5.46 -15.41
N VAL A 143 11.79 6.44 -14.52
CA VAL A 143 11.21 7.76 -14.76
C VAL A 143 12.22 8.58 -15.58
N LYS A 144 11.86 8.91 -16.82
CA LYS A 144 12.64 9.79 -17.69
C LYS A 144 12.37 11.24 -17.37
N GLU A 145 11.11 11.59 -17.14
CA GLU A 145 10.66 12.96 -16.91
C GLU A 145 9.47 12.94 -15.96
N ILE A 146 9.48 13.87 -15.01
CA ILE A 146 8.34 14.17 -14.16
C ILE A 146 8.30 15.67 -13.92
N THR A 147 7.11 16.27 -13.99
CA THR A 147 6.87 17.65 -13.59
C THR A 147 5.64 17.74 -12.71
N TYR A 148 5.54 18.81 -11.95
CA TYR A 148 4.50 19.02 -10.98
C TYR A 148 3.78 20.34 -11.22
N ASN A 149 2.51 20.41 -10.79
CA ASN A 149 1.75 21.66 -10.79
C ASN A 149 1.96 22.44 -9.46
N GLU A 150 1.31 23.59 -9.34
CA GLU A 150 1.39 24.45 -8.15
C GLU A 150 0.86 23.77 -6.87
N ASN A 151 -0.05 22.80 -7.00
CA ASN A 151 -0.57 21.99 -5.91
C ASN A 151 0.36 20.84 -5.51
N ARG A 152 1.56 20.74 -6.14
CA ARG A 152 2.52 19.64 -5.94
C ARG A 152 2.00 18.28 -6.44
N GLU A 153 1.10 18.27 -7.43
CA GLU A 153 0.58 17.06 -8.06
C GLU A 153 1.34 16.77 -9.35
N ILE A 154 1.45 15.52 -9.75
CA ILE A 154 2.12 15.11 -10.98
C ILE A 154 1.37 15.69 -12.19
N LYS A 155 2.03 16.58 -12.92
CA LYS A 155 1.51 17.22 -14.14
C LYS A 155 1.91 16.45 -15.40
N THR A 156 3.18 16.04 -15.48
CA THR A 156 3.67 15.19 -16.57
C THR A 156 4.47 14.03 -15.99
N LEU A 157 4.38 12.87 -16.64
CA LEU A 157 5.15 11.70 -16.30
C LEU A 157 5.50 10.93 -17.57
N VAL A 158 6.78 10.63 -17.78
CA VAL A 158 7.26 9.79 -18.87
C VAL A 158 8.09 8.65 -18.31
N LEU A 159 7.67 7.40 -18.60
CA LEU A 159 8.39 6.20 -18.22
C LEU A 159 9.03 5.57 -19.45
N VAL A 160 10.28 5.13 -19.29
CA VAL A 160 11.06 4.45 -20.32
C VAL A 160 11.50 3.05 -19.86
N ASP A 161 11.68 2.17 -20.81
CA ASP A 161 12.28 0.86 -20.56
C ASP A 161 13.83 0.94 -20.50
N LYS A 162 14.47 -0.22 -20.30
CA LYS A 162 15.93 -0.34 -20.24
C LYS A 162 16.66 0.06 -21.54
N GLN A 163 15.94 0.13 -22.67
CA GLN A 163 16.43 0.58 -23.97
C GLN A 163 16.16 2.07 -24.22
N GLY A 164 15.52 2.78 -23.28
CA GLY A 164 15.17 4.18 -23.41
C GLY A 164 13.91 4.46 -24.24
N ARG A 165 13.14 3.42 -24.61
CA ARG A 165 11.87 3.57 -25.35
C ARG A 165 10.79 4.03 -24.40
N GLU A 166 10.00 5.02 -24.82
CA GLU A 166 8.86 5.52 -24.02
C GLU A 166 7.75 4.46 -23.99
N ARG A 167 7.41 4.00 -22.79
CA ARG A 167 6.40 2.96 -22.54
C ARG A 167 5.12 3.53 -21.93
N PHE A 168 5.21 4.68 -21.28
CA PHE A 168 4.07 5.39 -20.71
C PHE A 168 4.32 6.89 -20.72
N THR A 169 3.29 7.66 -21.07
CA THR A 169 3.32 9.13 -21.06
C THR A 169 2.00 9.68 -20.55
N HIS A 170 2.07 10.60 -19.60
CA HIS A 170 0.94 11.36 -19.06
C HIS A 170 1.24 12.86 -19.15
N GLY A 171 0.24 13.67 -19.46
CA GLY A 171 0.32 15.14 -19.44
C GLY A 171 1.07 15.81 -20.60
N LYS A 172 1.69 15.06 -21.51
CA LYS A 172 2.18 15.57 -22.80
C LYS A 172 1.08 15.40 -23.84
N GLY A 173 0.67 16.51 -24.49
CA GLY A 173 -0.37 16.48 -25.52
C GLY A 173 -0.08 15.45 -26.62
N LYS A 174 -0.87 14.44 -26.68
CA LYS A 174 -1.02 13.19 -27.42
C LYS A 174 -0.74 11.96 -26.57
N SER A 175 -1.65 11.68 -25.63
CA SER A 175 -1.79 10.32 -25.11
C SER A 175 -2.21 9.38 -26.25
N LYS A 176 -1.46 8.30 -26.51
CA LYS A 176 -2.02 7.18 -27.26
C LYS A 176 -3.31 6.75 -26.55
N PRO A 177 -4.40 6.48 -27.27
CA PRO A 177 -5.64 6.05 -26.63
C PRO A 177 -5.36 4.82 -25.77
N ILE A 178 -5.77 4.90 -24.51
CA ILE A 178 -5.86 3.76 -23.60
C ILE A 178 -6.75 2.75 -24.31
N PRO A 179 -6.36 1.46 -24.45
CA PRO A 179 -7.28 0.46 -24.95
C PRO A 179 -8.53 0.52 -24.09
N GLU A 180 -9.67 0.71 -24.72
CA GLU A 180 -10.98 0.76 -24.07
C GLU A 180 -11.19 -0.58 -23.34
N ILE A 181 -10.90 -0.60 -22.05
CA ILE A 181 -11.42 -1.64 -21.18
C ILE A 181 -12.93 -1.38 -21.20
N LYS A 182 -13.70 -2.26 -21.83
CA LYS A 182 -15.15 -2.22 -21.79
C LYS A 182 -15.58 -2.38 -20.34
N GLU A 183 -15.57 -1.29 -19.61
CA GLU A 183 -16.30 -1.19 -18.35
C GLU A 183 -17.80 -1.16 -18.70
N THR A 184 -18.48 -2.19 -18.33
CA THR A 184 -19.92 -2.12 -18.17
C THR A 184 -20.21 -0.99 -17.17
N PRO A 185 -21.06 -0.01 -17.46
CA PRO A 185 -21.28 1.12 -16.59
C PRO A 185 -21.91 0.65 -15.28
N ALA A 186 -21.07 0.49 -14.26
CA ALA A 186 -21.54 0.38 -12.90
C ALA A 186 -21.80 1.80 -12.40
N ALA A 187 -23.05 2.07 -12.07
CA ALA A 187 -23.54 3.31 -11.51
C ALA A 187 -22.60 3.87 -10.44
N VAL A 188 -22.39 5.19 -10.50
CA VAL A 188 -21.74 5.97 -9.46
C VAL A 188 -22.43 5.69 -8.14
N LYS A 189 -21.86 4.79 -7.34
CA LYS A 189 -22.22 4.62 -5.93
C LYS A 189 -21.26 5.44 -5.10
N GLU A 190 -21.81 6.07 -4.08
CA GLU A 190 -21.11 6.78 -3.00
C GLU A 190 -19.83 6.06 -2.53
N PRO A 191 -18.85 6.76 -1.91
CA PRO A 191 -17.56 6.18 -1.54
C PRO A 191 -17.78 4.91 -0.73
N ALA A 192 -17.52 3.78 -1.36
CA ALA A 192 -17.65 2.47 -0.73
C ALA A 192 -16.71 2.42 0.48
N LYS A 193 -17.28 2.12 1.66
CA LYS A 193 -16.53 1.64 2.81
C LYS A 193 -15.48 0.64 2.32
N ILE A 194 -14.22 0.91 2.62
CA ILE A 194 -13.12 -0.02 2.36
C ILE A 194 -13.46 -1.30 3.11
N THR A 195 -13.95 -2.30 2.41
CA THR A 195 -14.13 -3.65 2.96
C THR A 195 -12.73 -4.24 2.98
N MET A 196 -12.08 -4.22 4.14
CA MET A 196 -10.81 -4.92 4.33
C MET A 196 -11.09 -6.42 4.14
N THR A 197 -10.71 -6.94 3.00
CA THR A 197 -10.77 -8.39 2.75
C THR A 197 -9.69 -9.04 3.62
N VAL A 198 -10.13 -9.85 4.57
CA VAL A 198 -9.26 -10.58 5.49
C VAL A 198 -8.28 -11.45 4.70
N LEU A 199 -6.99 -11.40 5.06
CA LEU A 199 -5.94 -12.20 4.42
C LEU A 199 -6.25 -13.71 4.52
N PRO A 200 -5.87 -14.54 3.54
CA PRO A 200 -6.16 -15.98 3.56
C PRO A 200 -5.68 -16.71 4.83
N GLU A 201 -4.53 -16.30 5.38
CA GLU A 201 -3.98 -16.86 6.63
C GLU A 201 -4.81 -16.47 7.85
N GLU A 202 -5.21 -15.22 7.95
CA GLU A 202 -6.08 -14.71 9.00
C GLU A 202 -7.47 -15.37 8.93
N LEU A 203 -8.02 -15.56 7.74
CA LEU A 203 -9.27 -16.30 7.56
C LEU A 203 -9.14 -17.77 7.99
N ALA A 204 -8.00 -18.40 7.72
CA ALA A 204 -7.72 -19.75 8.17
C ALA A 204 -7.61 -19.81 9.70
N GLN A 205 -7.01 -18.81 10.33
CA GLN A 205 -6.94 -18.69 11.78
C GLN A 205 -8.33 -18.50 12.39
N ARG A 206 -9.14 -17.56 11.88
CA ARG A 206 -10.52 -17.32 12.34
C ARG A 206 -11.38 -18.58 12.25
N LYS A 207 -11.26 -19.35 11.17
CA LYS A 207 -11.94 -20.65 11.04
C LYS A 207 -11.51 -21.67 12.10
N ARG A 208 -10.20 -21.73 12.44
CA ARG A 208 -9.69 -22.61 13.48
C ARG A 208 -10.20 -22.23 14.86
N GLU A 209 -10.26 -20.94 15.19
CA GLU A 209 -10.75 -20.43 16.46
C GLU A 209 -12.25 -20.72 16.64
N VAL A 210 -13.06 -20.49 15.61
CA VAL A 210 -14.49 -20.87 15.64
C VAL A 210 -14.68 -22.39 15.78
N ALA A 211 -13.85 -23.20 15.09
CA ALA A 211 -13.91 -24.65 15.20
C ALA A 211 -13.47 -25.15 16.60
N ALA A 212 -12.51 -24.47 17.24
CA ALA A 212 -12.10 -24.75 18.61
C ALA A 212 -13.26 -24.50 19.59
N LEU A 213 -13.91 -23.34 19.49
CA LEU A 213 -15.08 -23.00 20.31
C LEU A 213 -16.23 -24.00 20.09
N GLN A 214 -16.49 -24.42 18.85
CA GLN A 214 -17.49 -25.46 18.57
C GLN A 214 -17.19 -26.75 19.30
N LYS A 215 -15.91 -27.15 19.35
CA LYS A 215 -15.46 -28.38 20.03
C LYS A 215 -15.54 -28.23 21.55
N ASP A 216 -15.06 -27.13 22.11
CA ASP A 216 -14.97 -26.89 23.53
C ASP A 216 -16.35 -26.80 24.20
N TYR A 217 -17.33 -26.19 23.50
CA TYR A 217 -18.70 -26.03 23.96
C TYR A 217 -19.69 -27.06 23.35
N ASN A 218 -19.18 -28.05 22.61
CA ASN A 218 -19.99 -29.10 21.95
C ASN A 218 -21.14 -28.53 21.09
N ILE A 219 -20.86 -27.48 20.27
CA ILE A 219 -21.84 -26.79 19.45
C ILE A 219 -22.00 -27.51 18.11
N SER A 220 -23.21 -27.97 17.77
CA SER A 220 -23.47 -28.56 16.47
C SER A 220 -23.39 -27.47 15.37
N ALA A 221 -23.09 -27.89 14.13
CA ALA A 221 -23.05 -26.98 12.99
C ALA A 221 -24.38 -26.23 12.75
N GLU A 222 -25.51 -26.88 13.02
CA GLU A 222 -26.84 -26.29 12.94
C GLU A 222 -27.04 -25.22 14.00
N LYS A 223 -26.66 -25.49 15.25
CA LYS A 223 -26.73 -24.53 16.36
C LYS A 223 -25.84 -23.31 16.10
N LEU A 224 -24.61 -23.51 15.60
CA LEU A 224 -23.74 -22.41 15.20
C LEU A 224 -24.38 -21.54 14.12
N LYS A 225 -24.98 -22.16 13.10
CA LYS A 225 -25.67 -21.45 12.03
C LYS A 225 -26.84 -20.61 12.55
N THR A 226 -27.62 -21.16 13.48
CA THR A 226 -28.72 -20.42 14.13
C THR A 226 -28.19 -19.20 14.87
N ILE A 227 -27.19 -19.38 15.73
CA ILE A 227 -26.58 -18.30 16.53
C ILE A 227 -26.02 -17.21 15.62
N THR A 228 -25.26 -17.56 14.56
CA THR A 228 -24.71 -16.58 13.62
C THR A 228 -25.80 -15.82 12.85
N THR A 229 -26.92 -16.46 12.53
CA THR A 229 -28.06 -15.84 11.89
C THR A 229 -28.76 -14.85 12.83
N GLU A 230 -28.97 -15.25 14.09
CA GLU A 230 -29.58 -14.38 15.12
C GLU A 230 -28.71 -13.16 15.46
N MET A 231 -27.38 -13.33 15.41
CA MET A 231 -26.44 -12.22 15.60
C MET A 231 -26.35 -11.29 14.39
N GLY A 232 -26.94 -11.66 13.25
CA GLY A 232 -26.89 -10.86 12.01
C GLY A 232 -25.47 -10.62 11.50
N VAL A 233 -24.55 -11.55 11.76
CA VAL A 233 -23.13 -11.37 11.47
C VAL A 233 -22.80 -11.60 10.00
N LYS A 234 -21.79 -10.86 9.51
CA LYS A 234 -21.22 -11.02 8.19
C LYS A 234 -20.41 -12.33 8.10
N LYS A 235 -19.98 -12.68 6.91
CA LYS A 235 -19.05 -13.79 6.73
C LYS A 235 -17.68 -13.47 7.37
N LEU A 236 -16.97 -14.46 7.87
CA LEU A 236 -15.67 -14.30 8.56
C LEU A 236 -14.63 -13.52 7.74
N ASN A 237 -14.69 -13.61 6.41
CA ASN A 237 -13.80 -12.86 5.50
C ASN A 237 -14.24 -11.42 5.24
N GLU A 238 -15.40 -11.02 5.73
CA GLU A 238 -15.99 -9.68 5.55
C GLU A 238 -16.00 -8.87 6.86
N MET A 239 -15.60 -9.50 7.97
CA MET A 239 -15.53 -8.85 9.29
C MET A 239 -14.21 -8.10 9.45
N THR A 240 -14.25 -6.90 9.99
CA THR A 240 -13.07 -6.24 10.55
C THR A 240 -12.54 -7.03 11.76
N THR A 241 -11.33 -6.75 12.20
CA THR A 241 -10.75 -7.39 13.41
C THR A 241 -11.62 -7.14 14.64
N GLN A 242 -12.18 -5.94 14.79
CA GLN A 242 -13.08 -5.62 15.91
C GLN A 242 -14.41 -6.38 15.80
N GLU A 243 -15.05 -6.39 14.63
CA GLU A 243 -16.29 -7.14 14.40
C GLU A 243 -16.11 -8.65 14.65
N TYR A 244 -14.91 -9.19 14.35
CA TYR A 244 -14.58 -10.58 14.63
C TYR A 244 -14.39 -10.86 16.13
N ALA A 245 -13.72 -9.97 16.86
CA ALA A 245 -13.58 -10.08 18.31
C ALA A 245 -14.94 -10.01 19.02
N ASP A 246 -15.81 -9.08 18.60
CA ASP A 246 -17.18 -8.94 19.12
C ASP A 246 -18.04 -10.18 18.79
N PHE A 247 -17.83 -10.77 17.63
CA PHE A 247 -18.47 -12.03 17.22
C PHE A 247 -18.06 -13.18 18.11
N LEU A 248 -16.76 -13.39 18.39
CA LEU A 248 -16.27 -14.46 19.28
C LEU A 248 -16.85 -14.30 20.69
N LEU A 249 -16.77 -13.11 21.25
CA LEU A 249 -17.32 -12.81 22.58
C LEU A 249 -18.85 -13.06 22.63
N GLY A 250 -19.56 -12.63 21.59
CA GLY A 250 -21.00 -12.86 21.49
C GLY A 250 -21.37 -14.33 21.29
N LEU A 251 -20.50 -15.13 20.67
CA LEU A 251 -20.64 -16.57 20.53
C LEU A 251 -20.44 -17.27 21.87
N GLU A 252 -19.34 -16.95 22.59
CA GLU A 252 -19.06 -17.49 23.92
C GLU A 252 -20.19 -17.23 24.92
N ASN A 253 -20.72 -16.02 24.96
CA ASN A 253 -21.81 -15.63 25.86
C ASN A 253 -23.15 -16.34 25.59
N ARG A 254 -23.33 -16.94 24.40
CA ARG A 254 -24.57 -17.66 24.04
C ARG A 254 -24.45 -19.18 24.19
N VAL A 255 -23.27 -19.68 24.48
CA VAL A 255 -23.00 -21.12 24.59
C VAL A 255 -22.61 -21.54 26.00
N GLN A 256 -22.33 -20.58 26.91
CA GLN A 256 -22.27 -20.78 28.35
C GLN A 256 -23.70 -20.88 28.91
#